data_8db7d0ab5765ccd107a3dbadf6719433
#
_entry.id   8db7d0ab5765ccd107a3dbadf6719433
#
_cell.length_a   1.000
_cell.length_b   1.000
_cell.length_c   1.000
_cell.angle_alpha   90.00
_cell.angle_beta   90.00
_cell.angle_gamma   90.00
#
_symmetry.space_group_name_H-M   'P 1'
#
loop_
_entity.id
_entity.type
_entity.pdbx_description
1 polymer ?
#
loop_
_entity_poly.entity_id
_entity_poly.type
_entity_poly.pdbx_seq_one_letter_code
_entity_poly.pdbx_strand_id
1 'polypeptide(L)'
;MRYDVLNLILGWTLLALLVPLGFCGLITVWLDGWELALQAFLPAMLISGGLGAAMLGLFTRTDSAQRLRDLEAFVGVGLVWPLTVLIGAFPYWFGGVFVGPFVDDALLIDILRGFVNSWFESMSGFTTSGATVLSHSMSPNCIPGTTVDCINAQPRGLLLWRSLTQWLGGMGVVMLGMLVLSRIIGGGMALARAELTGPSLSRLRPKLRQTAMALWGLYLMLTLIEMLALKFIGGMSAFDAINHAFTTMPSGGFSTRDASIAYYDSSTVEIIIIVFMFLAGVNFTLMWLMGAGDFKAAIKDEEFRTYLIYISVAVVLITISLVLVGVALGQAVLDTLFHVLSIGTSTGYASADYASWPGVARIILFLLMIIGA
;
A
#
# COMPACT_ATOMS: atom_id res chain seq x y z
N MET A 1 14.39 8.43 -27.86
CA MET A 1 13.50 8.62 -26.71
C MET A 1 12.95 10.04 -26.78
N ARG A 2 11.62 10.19 -26.68
CA ARG A 2 10.97 11.49 -26.75
C ARG A 2 10.82 12.05 -25.34
N TYR A 3 11.63 13.03 -24.98
CA TYR A 3 11.60 13.64 -23.66
C TYR A 3 10.27 14.33 -23.35
N ASP A 4 9.59 14.85 -24.38
CA ASP A 4 8.27 15.49 -24.25
C ASP A 4 7.22 14.53 -23.72
N VAL A 5 7.26 13.24 -24.15
CA VAL A 5 6.34 12.20 -23.68
C VAL A 5 6.63 11.86 -22.22
N LEU A 6 7.91 11.79 -21.83
CA LEU A 6 8.28 11.57 -20.42
C LEU A 6 7.82 12.73 -19.54
N ASN A 7 8.07 13.97 -19.98
CA ASN A 7 7.62 15.15 -19.24
C ASN A 7 6.09 15.19 -19.09
N LEU A 8 5.36 14.74 -20.13
CA LEU A 8 3.91 14.61 -20.05
C LEU A 8 3.48 13.58 -18.99
N ILE A 9 4.11 12.38 -18.97
CA ILE A 9 3.82 11.33 -18.01
C ILE A 9 4.11 11.83 -16.59
N LEU A 10 5.32 12.32 -16.35
CA LEU A 10 5.77 12.77 -15.03
C LEU A 10 4.97 13.99 -14.56
N GLY A 11 4.70 14.95 -15.44
CA GLY A 11 3.92 16.15 -15.11
C GLY A 11 2.50 15.82 -14.69
N TRP A 12 1.81 14.94 -15.41
CA TRP A 12 0.46 14.50 -15.02
C TRP A 12 0.46 13.67 -13.74
N THR A 13 1.48 12.85 -13.52
CA THR A 13 1.62 12.10 -12.26
C THR A 13 1.75 13.04 -11.07
N LEU A 14 2.62 14.06 -11.18
CA LEU A 14 2.80 15.06 -10.14
C LEU A 14 1.51 15.85 -9.86
N LEU A 15 0.77 16.26 -10.90
CA LEU A 15 -0.52 16.92 -10.70
C LEU A 15 -1.58 15.99 -10.09
N ALA A 16 -1.56 14.70 -10.45
CA ALA A 16 -2.48 13.73 -9.86
C ALA A 16 -2.25 13.53 -8.36
N LEU A 17 -0.99 13.62 -7.89
CA LEU A 17 -0.65 13.54 -6.46
C LEU A 17 -1.22 14.69 -5.63
N LEU A 18 -1.60 15.81 -6.24
CA LEU A 18 -2.26 16.92 -5.52
C LEU A 18 -3.60 16.48 -4.90
N VAL A 19 -4.29 15.52 -5.51
CA VAL A 19 -5.58 15.03 -5.01
C VAL A 19 -5.43 14.31 -3.67
N PRO A 20 -4.63 13.25 -3.54
CA PRO A 20 -4.45 12.57 -2.25
C PRO A 20 -3.72 13.43 -1.21
N LEU A 21 -2.76 14.28 -1.61
CA LEU A 21 -2.12 15.23 -0.70
C LEU A 21 -3.13 16.24 -0.14
N GLY A 22 -3.98 16.82 -1.00
CA GLY A 22 -5.02 17.74 -0.59
C GLY A 22 -6.07 17.08 0.29
N PHE A 23 -6.47 15.85 -0.04
CA PHE A 23 -7.40 15.06 0.77
C PHE A 23 -6.86 14.81 2.18
N CYS A 24 -5.63 14.31 2.32
CA CYS A 24 -5.00 14.11 3.63
C CYS A 24 -4.76 15.43 4.35
N GLY A 25 -4.35 16.48 3.64
CA GLY A 25 -4.20 17.82 4.23
C GLY A 25 -5.50 18.32 4.85
N LEU A 26 -6.64 18.22 4.15
CA LEU A 26 -7.95 18.61 4.67
C LEU A 26 -8.37 17.78 5.89
N ILE A 27 -8.13 16.47 5.88
CA ILE A 27 -8.42 15.62 7.04
C ILE A 27 -7.50 15.96 8.21
N THR A 28 -6.23 16.29 7.95
CA THR A 28 -5.28 16.71 8.98
C THR A 28 -5.75 18.01 9.68
N VAL A 29 -6.32 18.97 8.93
CA VAL A 29 -6.93 20.16 9.55
C VAL A 29 -7.95 19.78 10.60
N TRP A 30 -8.75 18.77 10.33
CA TRP A 30 -9.82 18.33 11.25
C TRP A 30 -9.30 17.47 12.41
N LEU A 31 -8.28 16.63 12.20
CA LEU A 31 -7.77 15.69 13.21
C LEU A 31 -6.67 16.27 14.09
N ASP A 32 -5.75 17.05 13.51
CA ASP A 32 -4.49 17.48 14.15
C ASP A 32 -4.32 19.02 14.14
N GLY A 33 -5.22 19.74 13.45
CA GLY A 33 -5.19 21.20 13.37
C GLY A 33 -4.60 21.74 12.06
N TRP A 34 -4.90 23.03 11.80
CA TRP A 34 -4.55 23.71 10.56
C TRP A 34 -3.04 23.98 10.42
N GLU A 35 -2.35 24.22 11.53
CA GLU A 35 -0.90 24.52 11.53
C GLU A 35 -0.11 23.32 10.98
N LEU A 36 -0.34 22.13 11.53
CA LEU A 36 0.31 20.92 11.05
C LEU A 36 -0.07 20.59 9.60
N ALA A 37 -1.34 20.76 9.24
CA ALA A 37 -1.79 20.51 7.88
C ALA A 37 -1.08 21.39 6.86
N LEU A 38 -0.93 22.69 7.15
CA LEU A 38 -0.20 23.61 6.29
C LEU A 38 1.30 23.30 6.27
N GLN A 39 1.89 23.02 7.42
CA GLN A 39 3.31 22.70 7.52
C GLN A 39 3.67 21.41 6.74
N ALA A 40 2.89 20.33 6.89
CA ALA A 40 3.18 19.03 6.30
C ALA A 40 2.82 18.93 4.83
N PHE A 41 1.63 19.40 4.43
CA PHE A 41 1.09 19.11 3.10
C PHE A 41 1.25 20.25 2.11
N LEU A 42 1.17 21.52 2.53
CA LEU A 42 1.24 22.65 1.60
C LEU A 42 2.57 22.72 0.82
N PRO A 43 3.76 22.58 1.45
CA PRO A 43 5.01 22.58 0.71
C PRO A 43 5.10 21.41 -0.28
N ALA A 44 4.66 20.20 0.12
CA ALA A 44 4.59 19.04 -0.76
C ALA A 44 3.71 19.29 -1.98
N MET A 45 2.53 19.90 -1.79
CA MET A 45 1.61 20.27 -2.87
C MET A 45 2.20 21.34 -3.78
N LEU A 46 2.85 22.36 -3.24
CA LEU A 46 3.48 23.43 -4.03
C LEU A 46 4.63 22.88 -4.87
N ILE A 47 5.48 22.00 -4.32
CA ILE A 47 6.56 21.35 -5.04
C ILE A 47 5.99 20.44 -6.15
N SER A 48 5.04 19.58 -5.82
CA SER A 48 4.42 18.67 -6.79
C SER A 48 3.69 19.43 -7.91
N GLY A 49 2.86 20.40 -7.53
CA GLY A 49 2.11 21.22 -8.49
C GLY A 49 3.01 22.11 -9.37
N GLY A 50 4.01 22.76 -8.77
CA GLY A 50 4.95 23.61 -9.48
C GLY A 50 5.81 22.82 -10.48
N LEU A 51 6.38 21.69 -10.06
CA LEU A 51 7.14 20.81 -10.95
C LEU A 51 6.25 20.20 -12.04
N GLY A 52 5.05 19.73 -11.67
CA GLY A 52 4.09 19.18 -12.63
C GLY A 52 3.68 20.21 -13.70
N ALA A 53 3.33 21.41 -13.28
CA ALA A 53 2.99 22.51 -14.20
C ALA A 53 4.17 22.93 -15.07
N ALA A 54 5.39 23.02 -14.51
CA ALA A 54 6.60 23.34 -15.24
C ALA A 54 6.91 22.28 -16.31
N MET A 55 6.82 20.99 -15.98
CA MET A 55 7.02 19.90 -16.94
C MET A 55 6.01 19.97 -18.09
N LEU A 56 4.74 20.23 -17.81
CA LEU A 56 3.71 20.34 -18.84
C LEU A 56 3.82 21.62 -19.65
N GLY A 57 4.10 22.77 -19.02
CA GLY A 57 4.11 24.07 -19.68
C GLY A 57 5.37 24.35 -20.49
N LEU A 58 6.54 23.99 -19.96
CA LEU A 58 7.84 24.33 -20.57
C LEU A 58 8.33 23.29 -21.58
N PHE A 59 7.98 22.02 -21.39
CA PHE A 59 8.61 20.90 -22.10
C PHE A 59 7.69 20.10 -23.01
N THR A 60 6.37 20.34 -22.97
CA THR A 60 5.46 19.66 -23.90
C THR A 60 5.26 20.45 -25.19
N ARG A 61 5.90 20.01 -26.27
CA ARG A 61 5.77 20.59 -27.65
C ARG A 61 5.22 19.60 -28.67
N THR A 62 4.65 18.48 -28.24
CA THR A 62 4.31 17.38 -29.15
C THR A 62 2.86 17.39 -29.61
N ASP A 63 2.68 17.05 -30.87
CA ASP A 63 1.45 16.48 -31.41
C ASP A 63 1.18 15.17 -30.65
N SER A 64 0.23 15.22 -29.74
CA SER A 64 -0.19 14.14 -28.83
C SER A 64 -0.75 12.89 -29.54
N ALA A 65 -0.76 12.87 -30.87
CA ALA A 65 -1.32 11.80 -31.69
C ALA A 65 -0.39 10.59 -31.90
N GLN A 66 0.87 10.65 -31.47
CA GLN A 66 1.81 9.54 -31.68
C GLN A 66 1.71 8.50 -30.58
N ARG A 67 1.60 7.21 -30.97
CA ARG A 67 1.58 6.08 -30.04
C ARG A 67 2.80 6.05 -29.14
N LEU A 68 2.59 5.81 -27.85
CA LEU A 68 3.63 5.57 -26.86
C LEU A 68 4.48 4.36 -27.29
N ARG A 69 5.80 4.50 -27.28
CA ARG A 69 6.74 3.41 -27.56
C ARG A 69 6.99 2.62 -26.28
N ASP A 70 7.22 1.28 -26.39
CA ASP A 70 7.45 0.44 -25.23
C ASP A 70 8.61 0.94 -24.34
N LEU A 71 9.72 1.39 -24.93
CA LEU A 71 10.83 1.99 -24.19
C LEU A 71 10.41 3.23 -23.38
N GLU A 72 9.56 4.09 -23.96
CA GLU A 72 9.06 5.30 -23.27
C GLU A 72 8.13 4.94 -22.13
N ALA A 73 7.35 3.87 -22.27
CA ALA A 73 6.51 3.33 -21.22
C ALA A 73 7.34 2.78 -20.06
N PHE A 74 8.34 1.94 -20.32
CA PHE A 74 9.21 1.37 -19.28
C PHE A 74 10.00 2.45 -18.53
N VAL A 75 10.62 3.39 -19.26
CA VAL A 75 11.36 4.48 -18.63
C VAL A 75 10.41 5.42 -17.88
N GLY A 76 9.20 5.66 -18.42
CA GLY A 76 8.17 6.46 -17.74
C GLY A 76 7.78 5.84 -16.41
N VAL A 77 7.44 4.55 -16.37
CA VAL A 77 7.14 3.82 -15.12
C VAL A 77 8.32 3.88 -14.16
N GLY A 78 9.53 3.59 -14.64
CA GLY A 78 10.75 3.60 -13.82
C GLY A 78 11.05 4.97 -13.18
N LEU A 79 10.63 6.08 -13.80
CA LEU A 79 10.81 7.43 -13.26
C LEU A 79 9.63 7.90 -12.41
N VAL A 80 8.42 7.44 -12.70
CA VAL A 80 7.21 7.77 -11.91
C VAL A 80 7.36 7.32 -10.47
N TRP A 81 7.84 6.09 -10.23
CA TRP A 81 7.99 5.55 -8.88
C TRP A 81 8.91 6.37 -7.98
N PRO A 82 10.20 6.61 -8.31
CA PRO A 82 11.07 7.41 -7.44
C PRO A 82 10.58 8.85 -7.27
N LEU A 83 9.94 9.43 -8.29
CA LEU A 83 9.39 10.78 -8.21
C LEU A 83 8.18 10.84 -7.27
N THR A 84 7.26 9.88 -7.36
CA THR A 84 6.10 9.77 -6.47
C THR A 84 6.53 9.57 -5.03
N VAL A 85 7.50 8.68 -4.80
CA VAL A 85 8.07 8.42 -3.47
C VAL A 85 8.74 9.67 -2.89
N LEU A 86 9.48 10.41 -3.72
CA LEU A 86 10.13 11.66 -3.29
C LEU A 86 9.09 12.69 -2.82
N ILE A 87 8.03 12.90 -3.59
CA ILE A 87 6.94 13.81 -3.19
C ILE A 87 6.22 13.30 -1.95
N GLY A 88 5.98 11.99 -1.88
CA GLY A 88 5.34 11.35 -0.75
C GLY A 88 6.13 11.38 0.56
N ALA A 89 7.45 11.60 0.50
CA ALA A 89 8.31 11.77 1.67
C ALA A 89 8.13 13.13 2.37
N PHE A 90 7.78 14.16 1.62
CA PHE A 90 7.70 15.52 2.16
C PHE A 90 6.69 15.69 3.30
N PRO A 91 5.46 15.12 3.28
CA PRO A 91 4.57 15.22 4.43
C PRO A 91 5.15 14.67 5.73
N TYR A 92 5.90 13.58 5.70
CA TYR A 92 6.57 13.04 6.89
C TYR A 92 7.69 13.96 7.39
N TRP A 93 8.51 14.46 6.45
CA TRP A 93 9.66 15.30 6.76
C TRP A 93 9.26 16.69 7.27
N PHE A 94 8.30 17.34 6.61
CA PHE A 94 7.79 18.63 7.02
C PHE A 94 6.84 18.54 8.23
N GLY A 95 6.11 17.46 8.36
CA GLY A 95 5.16 17.22 9.45
C GLY A 95 5.77 16.69 10.74
N GLY A 96 7.11 16.56 10.83
CA GLY A 96 7.81 16.21 12.07
C GLY A 96 7.66 14.76 12.52
N VAL A 97 7.30 13.83 11.60
CA VAL A 97 7.36 12.38 11.89
C VAL A 97 8.81 11.97 12.11
N PHE A 98 9.71 12.53 11.33
CA PHE A 98 11.16 12.47 11.50
C PHE A 98 11.71 13.88 11.65
N VAL A 99 12.96 14.00 12.10
CA VAL A 99 13.59 15.30 12.26
C VAL A 99 13.62 16.03 10.92
N GLY A 100 12.87 17.13 10.84
CA GLY A 100 12.66 17.91 9.63
C GLY A 100 13.23 19.33 9.75
N PRO A 101 13.09 20.14 8.69
CA PRO A 101 13.62 21.51 8.65
C PRO A 101 12.90 22.49 9.58
N PHE A 102 11.76 22.09 10.15
CA PHE A 102 10.95 22.91 11.07
C PHE A 102 11.07 22.46 12.53
N VAL A 103 12.01 21.55 12.83
CA VAL A 103 12.32 21.16 14.22
C VAL A 103 13.39 22.10 14.76
N ASP A 104 13.06 22.76 15.88
CA ASP A 104 13.96 23.72 16.53
C ASP A 104 15.28 23.03 16.96
N ASP A 105 16.39 23.76 16.85
CA ASP A 105 17.75 23.32 17.22
C ASP A 105 18.26 22.03 16.56
N ALA A 106 17.61 21.56 15.48
CA ALA A 106 18.04 20.38 14.76
C ALA A 106 19.35 20.61 13.99
N LEU A 107 20.30 19.70 14.13
CA LEU A 107 21.53 19.73 13.34
C LEU A 107 21.24 19.36 11.87
N LEU A 108 21.99 19.94 10.94
CA LEU A 108 21.83 19.63 9.50
C LEU A 108 21.91 18.12 9.23
N ILE A 109 22.78 17.40 9.93
CA ILE A 109 22.92 15.96 9.76
C ILE A 109 21.66 15.20 10.17
N ASP A 110 20.95 15.66 11.22
CA ASP A 110 19.73 15.02 11.70
C ASP A 110 18.55 15.35 10.76
N ILE A 111 18.51 16.55 10.19
CA ILE A 111 17.55 16.94 9.16
C ILE A 111 17.73 16.07 7.91
N LEU A 112 18.97 15.83 7.48
CA LEU A 112 19.27 14.95 6.33
C LEU A 112 18.91 13.48 6.63
N ARG A 113 19.22 12.98 7.83
CA ARG A 113 18.77 11.64 8.27
C ARG A 113 17.25 11.53 8.29
N GLY A 114 16.58 12.55 8.80
CA GLY A 114 15.12 12.61 8.80
C GLY A 114 14.53 12.60 7.39
N PHE A 115 15.18 13.23 6.41
CA PHE A 115 14.79 13.14 5.01
C PHE A 115 14.94 11.71 4.47
N VAL A 116 16.06 11.03 4.73
CA VAL A 116 16.28 9.64 4.31
C VAL A 116 15.24 8.71 4.94
N ASN A 117 14.94 8.88 6.24
CA ASN A 117 13.90 8.11 6.93
C ASN A 117 12.51 8.36 6.34
N SER A 118 12.18 9.61 6.04
CA SER A 118 10.92 10.00 5.37
C SER A 118 10.81 9.39 3.98
N TRP A 119 11.90 9.35 3.25
CA TRP A 119 11.96 8.71 1.92
C TRP A 119 11.78 7.20 2.03
N PHE A 120 12.43 6.55 3.02
CA PHE A 120 12.23 5.12 3.28
C PHE A 120 10.77 4.79 3.60
N GLU A 121 10.14 5.57 4.50
CA GLU A 121 8.74 5.35 4.88
C GLU A 121 7.79 5.56 3.70
N SER A 122 8.04 6.57 2.87
CA SER A 122 7.30 6.82 1.63
C SER A 122 7.51 5.71 0.61
N MET A 123 8.76 5.24 0.43
CA MET A 123 9.08 4.11 -0.46
C MET A 123 8.32 2.86 0.00
N SER A 124 8.43 2.54 1.29
CA SER A 124 7.72 1.40 1.89
C SER A 124 6.20 1.52 1.73
N GLY A 125 5.66 2.73 1.81
CA GLY A 125 4.25 2.99 1.55
C GLY A 125 3.87 2.68 0.11
N PHE A 126 4.43 3.37 -0.86
CA PHE A 126 4.07 3.22 -2.26
C PHE A 126 4.44 1.88 -2.88
N THR A 127 5.49 1.21 -2.41
CA THR A 127 5.84 -0.15 -2.85
C THR A 127 5.10 -1.24 -2.09
N THR A 128 4.23 -0.87 -1.15
CA THR A 128 3.46 -1.79 -0.30
C THR A 128 4.33 -2.81 0.47
N SER A 129 5.59 -2.48 0.76
CA SER A 129 6.50 -3.40 1.46
C SER A 129 6.25 -3.48 2.98
N GLY A 130 5.59 -2.48 3.57
CA GLY A 130 5.18 -2.50 4.97
C GLY A 130 6.29 -2.34 6.01
N ALA A 131 7.55 -2.24 5.59
CA ALA A 131 8.67 -2.00 6.49
C ALA A 131 8.65 -0.57 7.05
N THR A 132 8.95 -0.40 8.34
CA THR A 132 8.95 0.92 8.98
C THR A 132 10.26 1.19 9.72
N VAL A 133 10.69 2.45 9.71
CA VAL A 133 11.80 2.96 10.51
C VAL A 133 11.31 3.83 11.68
N LEU A 134 10.00 3.91 11.88
CA LEU A 134 9.43 4.58 13.04
C LEU A 134 9.84 3.85 14.32
N SER A 135 10.60 4.54 15.17
CA SER A 135 11.13 4.00 16.42
C SER A 135 11.52 5.12 17.37
N HIS A 136 11.77 4.78 18.63
CA HIS A 136 12.22 5.74 19.65
C HIS A 136 13.53 6.47 19.32
N SER A 137 14.36 5.91 18.44
CA SER A 137 15.62 6.52 18.03
C SER A 137 15.52 7.39 16.80
N MET A 138 14.43 7.30 16.03
CA MET A 138 14.31 7.93 14.71
C MET A 138 13.25 9.02 14.65
N SER A 139 12.21 8.95 15.51
CA SER A 139 11.12 9.92 15.52
C SER A 139 11.17 10.81 16.76
N PRO A 140 11.10 12.14 16.61
CA PRO A 140 11.06 13.07 17.75
C PRO A 140 9.80 12.90 18.61
N ASN A 141 8.71 12.36 18.05
CA ASN A 141 7.46 12.11 18.76
C ASN A 141 7.51 10.86 19.65
N CYS A 142 8.57 10.05 19.54
CA CYS A 142 8.72 8.80 20.25
C CYS A 142 9.72 8.96 21.40
N ILE A 143 9.29 9.52 22.53
CA ILE A 143 10.16 9.81 23.67
C ILE A 143 10.44 8.49 24.43
N PRO A 144 11.74 8.07 24.55
CA PRO A 144 12.11 6.88 25.29
C PRO A 144 11.62 6.93 26.75
N GLY A 145 10.99 5.83 27.21
CA GLY A 145 10.48 5.71 28.57
C GLY A 145 9.10 6.34 28.83
N THR A 146 8.57 7.12 27.91
CA THR A 146 7.23 7.74 28.04
C THR A 146 6.26 7.30 26.94
N THR A 147 6.72 7.18 25.71
CA THR A 147 5.89 6.75 24.58
C THR A 147 5.88 5.22 24.50
N VAL A 148 4.73 4.59 24.76
CA VAL A 148 4.57 3.12 24.71
C VAL A 148 4.41 2.63 23.27
N ASP A 149 3.64 3.37 22.45
CA ASP A 149 3.32 3.05 21.05
C ASP A 149 3.79 4.21 20.17
N CYS A 150 4.90 4.01 19.49
CA CYS A 150 5.56 5.04 18.69
C CYS A 150 4.78 5.40 17.44
N ILE A 151 4.16 4.42 16.79
CA ILE A 151 3.32 4.66 15.61
C ILE A 151 2.07 5.45 16.02
N ASN A 152 1.41 5.04 17.09
CA ASN A 152 0.20 5.74 17.55
C ASN A 152 0.46 7.16 18.07
N ALA A 153 1.70 7.47 18.46
CA ALA A 153 2.10 8.81 18.89
C ALA A 153 2.25 9.80 17.72
N GLN A 154 2.25 9.31 16.47
CA GLN A 154 2.34 10.18 15.31
C GLN A 154 1.01 10.92 15.03
N PRO A 155 1.06 12.11 14.41
CA PRO A 155 -0.14 12.83 14.00
C PRO A 155 -1.05 11.96 13.11
N ARG A 156 -2.34 11.99 13.39
CA ARG A 156 -3.32 11.12 12.72
C ARG A 156 -3.43 11.36 11.22
N GLY A 157 -3.33 12.60 10.78
CA GLY A 157 -3.34 12.91 9.34
C GLY A 157 -2.13 12.33 8.61
N LEU A 158 -0.97 12.25 9.27
CA LEU A 158 0.23 11.62 8.71
C LEU A 158 0.16 10.09 8.74
N LEU A 159 -0.50 9.50 9.75
CA LEU A 159 -0.83 8.07 9.74
C LEU A 159 -1.82 7.72 8.61
N LEU A 160 -2.80 8.57 8.37
CA LEU A 160 -3.70 8.39 7.23
C LEU A 160 -2.96 8.50 5.90
N TRP A 161 -2.04 9.47 5.76
CA TRP A 161 -1.17 9.59 4.59
C TRP A 161 -0.36 8.31 4.38
N ARG A 162 0.21 7.76 5.46
CA ARG A 162 0.96 6.51 5.47
C ARG A 162 0.15 5.34 4.91
N SER A 163 -1.06 5.15 5.37
CA SER A 163 -1.97 4.10 4.90
C SER A 163 -2.46 4.35 3.47
N LEU A 164 -2.76 5.61 3.14
CA LEU A 164 -3.20 5.98 1.80
C LEU A 164 -2.10 5.78 0.74
N THR A 165 -0.82 5.99 1.08
CA THR A 165 0.29 5.69 0.16
C THR A 165 0.33 4.21 -0.22
N GLN A 166 0.06 3.29 0.73
CA GLN A 166 -0.06 1.86 0.41
C GLN A 166 -1.28 1.59 -0.47
N TRP A 167 -2.42 2.18 -0.16
CA TRP A 167 -3.63 2.00 -0.96
C TRP A 167 -3.46 2.47 -2.41
N LEU A 168 -2.81 3.61 -2.60
CA LEU A 168 -2.48 4.12 -3.94
C LEU A 168 -1.43 3.25 -4.63
N GLY A 169 -0.44 2.77 -3.87
CA GLY A 169 0.63 1.90 -4.38
C GLY A 169 0.11 0.56 -4.89
N GLY A 170 -0.80 -0.08 -4.17
CA GLY A 170 -1.31 -1.42 -4.49
C GLY A 170 -2.05 -1.53 -5.82
N MET A 171 -2.76 -0.48 -6.24
CA MET A 171 -3.34 -0.44 -7.60
C MET A 171 -2.49 0.33 -8.60
N GLY A 172 -1.37 0.84 -8.12
CA GLY A 172 -0.37 1.53 -8.91
C GLY A 172 -0.80 2.93 -9.36
N VAL A 173 0.02 3.90 -9.04
CA VAL A 173 -0.05 5.25 -9.61
C VAL A 173 -0.13 5.18 -11.15
N VAL A 174 0.38 4.09 -11.73
CA VAL A 174 0.36 3.80 -13.17
C VAL A 174 -1.04 3.49 -13.70
N MET A 175 -1.90 2.80 -12.96
CA MET A 175 -3.28 2.59 -13.41
C MET A 175 -4.07 3.89 -13.44
N LEU A 176 -3.85 4.78 -12.47
CA LEU A 176 -4.39 6.15 -12.51
C LEU A 176 -3.82 6.92 -13.71
N GLY A 177 -2.51 6.86 -13.92
CA GLY A 177 -1.84 7.42 -15.09
C GLY A 177 -2.41 6.87 -16.39
N MET A 178 -2.71 5.56 -16.48
CA MET A 178 -3.34 4.97 -17.66
C MET A 178 -4.75 5.50 -17.93
N LEU A 179 -5.57 5.72 -16.91
CA LEU A 179 -6.90 6.29 -17.07
C LEU A 179 -6.84 7.71 -17.62
N VAL A 180 -5.89 8.50 -17.18
CA VAL A 180 -5.64 9.88 -17.64
C VAL A 180 -4.99 9.89 -19.02
N LEU A 181 -3.89 9.14 -19.18
CA LEU A 181 -3.09 9.11 -20.42
C LEU A 181 -3.78 8.41 -21.58
N SER A 182 -4.66 7.43 -21.35
CA SER A 182 -5.45 6.80 -22.42
C SER A 182 -6.34 7.79 -23.14
N ARG A 183 -6.71 8.91 -22.50
CA ARG A 183 -7.46 10.01 -23.12
C ARG A 183 -6.56 10.95 -23.93
N ILE A 184 -5.30 11.11 -23.54
CA ILE A 184 -4.42 12.14 -24.08
C ILE A 184 -3.53 11.59 -25.21
N ILE A 185 -3.03 10.36 -25.11
CA ILE A 185 -1.97 9.83 -26.00
C ILE A 185 -2.45 8.62 -26.84
N GLY A 186 -3.58 7.99 -26.53
CA GLY A 186 -4.06 6.82 -27.27
C GLY A 186 -3.19 5.56 -27.17
N GLY A 187 -2.15 5.57 -26.33
CA GLY A 187 -1.10 4.53 -26.24
C GLY A 187 -1.05 3.71 -24.94
N GLY A 188 -2.10 3.77 -24.11
CA GLY A 188 -2.10 3.18 -22.74
C GLY A 188 -1.79 1.68 -22.62
N MET A 189 -1.74 0.93 -23.73
CA MET A 189 -1.44 -0.52 -23.71
C MET A 189 0.03 -0.84 -23.37
N ALA A 190 0.98 0.00 -23.82
CA ALA A 190 2.40 -0.24 -23.55
C ALA A 190 2.72 0.01 -22.07
N LEU A 191 2.12 1.05 -21.46
CA LEU A 191 2.29 1.39 -20.06
C LEU A 191 1.70 0.28 -19.15
N ALA A 192 0.53 -0.26 -19.51
CA ALA A 192 -0.09 -1.36 -18.79
C ALA A 192 0.75 -2.63 -18.79
N ARG A 193 1.36 -2.97 -19.92
CA ARG A 193 2.25 -4.14 -20.03
C ARG A 193 3.53 -3.98 -19.21
N ALA A 194 4.00 -2.76 -19.00
CA ALA A 194 5.19 -2.49 -18.21
C ALA A 194 4.97 -2.71 -16.72
N GLU A 195 3.75 -2.48 -16.22
CA GLU A 195 3.41 -2.54 -14.79
C GLU A 195 2.74 -3.88 -14.40
N LEU A 196 1.90 -4.43 -15.28
CA LEU A 196 1.10 -5.61 -14.96
C LEU A 196 1.80 -6.88 -15.45
N THR A 197 2.46 -7.56 -14.53
CA THR A 197 3.01 -8.89 -14.75
C THR A 197 1.91 -9.95 -14.57
N GLY A 198 1.23 -10.32 -15.66
CA GLY A 198 0.26 -11.42 -15.61
C GLY A 198 -0.48 -11.64 -16.94
N PRO A 199 -0.84 -12.91 -17.27
CA PRO A 199 -1.41 -13.28 -18.58
C PRO A 199 -2.89 -12.93 -18.78
N SER A 200 -3.56 -12.24 -17.86
CA SER A 200 -5.02 -12.23 -17.75
C SER A 200 -5.78 -11.02 -18.33
N LEU A 201 -5.09 -9.94 -18.71
CA LEU A 201 -5.76 -8.72 -19.22
C LEU A 201 -6.47 -8.89 -20.57
N SER A 202 -6.11 -9.90 -21.36
CA SER A 202 -6.68 -10.13 -22.68
C SER A 202 -8.14 -10.63 -22.68
N ARG A 203 -8.65 -11.09 -21.53
CA ARG A 203 -9.97 -11.74 -21.42
C ARG A 203 -11.09 -10.86 -20.89
N LEU A 204 -10.79 -9.70 -20.26
CA LEU A 204 -11.80 -8.99 -19.49
C LEU A 204 -12.65 -8.00 -20.25
N ARG A 205 -12.12 -7.19 -21.14
CA ARG A 205 -12.88 -6.26 -21.99
C ARG A 205 -12.00 -5.69 -23.10
N PRO A 206 -12.58 -5.36 -24.27
CA PRO A 206 -11.81 -4.89 -25.43
C PRO A 206 -11.16 -3.49 -25.23
N LYS A 207 -11.56 -2.74 -24.19
CA LYS A 207 -11.04 -1.41 -23.92
C LYS A 207 -10.33 -1.40 -22.57
N LEU A 208 -9.01 -1.20 -22.57
CA LEU A 208 -8.14 -1.13 -21.38
C LEU A 208 -8.70 -0.23 -20.27
N ARG A 209 -9.27 0.92 -20.63
CA ARG A 209 -9.89 1.83 -19.66
C ARG A 209 -11.06 1.20 -18.92
N GLN A 210 -11.91 0.41 -19.60
CA GLN A 210 -13.05 -0.24 -18.96
C GLN A 210 -12.58 -1.33 -18.00
N THR A 211 -11.52 -2.06 -18.36
CA THR A 211 -10.88 -3.04 -17.48
C THR A 211 -10.30 -2.38 -16.25
N ALA A 212 -9.50 -1.32 -16.42
CA ALA A 212 -8.94 -0.56 -15.31
C ALA A 212 -10.01 -0.01 -14.36
N MET A 213 -11.10 0.57 -14.92
CA MET A 213 -12.23 1.07 -14.11
C MET A 213 -12.94 -0.06 -13.34
N ALA A 214 -13.06 -1.24 -13.93
CA ALA A 214 -13.70 -2.39 -13.28
C ALA A 214 -12.83 -2.91 -12.11
N LEU A 215 -11.50 -3.02 -12.31
CA LEU A 215 -10.56 -3.43 -11.27
C LEU A 215 -10.49 -2.40 -10.14
N TRP A 216 -10.42 -1.11 -10.45
CA TRP A 216 -10.50 -0.03 -9.47
C TRP A 216 -11.80 -0.05 -8.67
N GLY A 217 -12.93 -0.28 -9.36
CA GLY A 217 -14.23 -0.40 -8.72
C GLY A 217 -14.30 -1.58 -7.74
N LEU A 218 -13.77 -2.74 -8.14
CA LEU A 218 -13.68 -3.92 -7.29
C LEU A 218 -12.77 -3.67 -6.07
N TYR A 219 -11.60 -3.09 -6.29
CA TYR A 219 -10.67 -2.74 -5.23
C TYR A 219 -11.27 -1.78 -4.20
N LEU A 220 -11.88 -0.70 -4.67
CA LEU A 220 -12.59 0.26 -3.82
C LEU A 220 -13.75 -0.40 -3.06
N MET A 221 -14.54 -1.23 -3.73
CA MET A 221 -15.66 -1.94 -3.12
C MET A 221 -15.19 -2.86 -1.99
N LEU A 222 -14.14 -3.65 -2.22
CA LEU A 222 -13.58 -4.54 -1.19
C LEU A 222 -13.00 -3.74 -0.02
N THR A 223 -12.27 -2.65 -0.29
CA THR A 223 -11.76 -1.75 0.75
C THR A 223 -12.90 -1.19 1.61
N LEU A 224 -14.00 -0.75 1.00
CA LEU A 224 -15.17 -0.24 1.74
C LEU A 224 -15.85 -1.33 2.57
N ILE A 225 -16.00 -2.53 2.02
CA ILE A 225 -16.61 -3.65 2.76
C ILE A 225 -15.74 -4.02 3.96
N GLU A 226 -14.41 -4.10 3.79
CA GLU A 226 -13.48 -4.35 4.89
C GLU A 226 -13.55 -3.28 5.97
N MET A 227 -13.50 -2.00 5.56
CA MET A 227 -13.62 -0.87 6.49
C MET A 227 -14.90 -0.95 7.33
N LEU A 228 -16.05 -1.24 6.69
CA LEU A 228 -17.33 -1.39 7.37
C LEU A 228 -17.34 -2.63 8.29
N ALA A 229 -16.79 -3.75 7.85
CA ALA A 229 -16.67 -4.97 8.66
C ALA A 229 -15.79 -4.73 9.89
N LEU A 230 -14.61 -4.12 9.76
CA LEU A 230 -13.73 -3.79 10.87
C LEU A 230 -14.39 -2.81 11.85
N LYS A 231 -15.13 -1.82 11.34
CA LYS A 231 -15.81 -0.82 12.16
C LYS A 231 -17.01 -1.42 12.93
N PHE A 232 -17.92 -2.11 12.24
CA PHE A 232 -19.21 -2.49 12.81
C PHE A 232 -19.23 -3.90 13.40
N ILE A 233 -18.43 -4.83 12.85
CA ILE A 233 -18.34 -6.22 13.33
C ILE A 233 -17.11 -6.38 14.22
N GLY A 234 -15.95 -5.83 13.79
CA GLY A 234 -14.70 -5.89 14.55
C GLY A 234 -14.63 -4.93 15.74
N GLY A 235 -15.50 -3.91 15.80
CA GLY A 235 -15.54 -2.93 16.90
C GLY A 235 -14.36 -1.94 16.90
N MET A 236 -13.59 -1.86 15.82
CA MET A 236 -12.49 -0.90 15.70
C MET A 236 -12.97 0.56 15.69
N SER A 237 -12.09 1.49 16.07
CA SER A 237 -12.34 2.91 15.82
C SER A 237 -12.49 3.16 14.32
N ALA A 238 -13.27 4.18 13.92
CA ALA A 238 -13.42 4.51 12.49
C ALA A 238 -12.07 4.82 11.84
N PHE A 239 -11.18 5.49 12.59
CA PHE A 239 -9.84 5.82 12.13
C PHE A 239 -9.00 4.56 11.87
N ASP A 240 -8.96 3.64 12.82
CA ASP A 240 -8.20 2.38 12.67
C ASP A 240 -8.79 1.52 11.55
N ALA A 241 -10.12 1.39 11.45
CA ALA A 241 -10.78 0.62 10.41
C ALA A 241 -10.45 1.13 8.99
N ILE A 242 -10.44 2.46 8.79
CA ILE A 242 -10.05 3.08 7.52
C ILE A 242 -8.59 2.77 7.19
N ASN A 243 -7.69 2.99 8.16
CA ASN A 243 -6.26 2.79 7.95
C ASN A 243 -5.93 1.33 7.63
N HIS A 244 -6.50 0.37 8.38
CA HIS A 244 -6.24 -1.06 8.13
C HIS A 244 -6.85 -1.53 6.81
N ALA A 245 -8.05 -1.08 6.42
CA ALA A 245 -8.60 -1.40 5.11
C ALA A 245 -7.73 -0.85 3.97
N PHE A 246 -7.12 0.35 4.14
CA PHE A 246 -6.18 0.91 3.17
C PHE A 246 -4.86 0.14 3.08
N THR A 247 -4.51 -0.63 4.07
CA THR A 247 -3.22 -1.34 4.14
C THR A 247 -3.36 -2.85 3.98
N THR A 248 -4.54 -3.44 4.19
CA THR A 248 -4.83 -4.86 3.92
C THR A 248 -5.03 -5.12 2.44
N MET A 249 -5.89 -4.35 1.78
CA MET A 249 -6.24 -4.58 0.37
C MET A 249 -5.06 -4.49 -0.60
N PRO A 250 -4.07 -3.58 -0.41
CA PRO A 250 -2.84 -3.58 -1.20
C PRO A 250 -1.79 -4.61 -0.73
N SER A 251 -2.10 -5.44 0.27
CA SER A 251 -1.13 -6.34 0.92
C SER A 251 0.10 -5.58 1.47
N GLY A 252 -0.13 -4.42 2.08
CA GLY A 252 0.96 -3.52 2.50
C GLY A 252 1.36 -3.61 3.96
N GLY A 253 0.42 -3.94 4.87
CA GLY A 253 0.66 -4.30 6.26
C GLY A 253 1.06 -3.18 7.22
N PHE A 254 0.97 -1.92 6.82
CA PHE A 254 1.10 -0.83 7.77
C PHE A 254 -0.04 -0.84 8.79
N SER A 255 0.29 -0.64 10.07
CA SER A 255 -0.69 -0.50 11.16
C SER A 255 -0.60 0.89 11.79
N THR A 256 -1.65 1.26 12.50
CA THR A 256 -1.70 2.42 13.38
C THR A 256 -1.11 2.12 14.76
N ARG A 257 -0.60 0.90 14.98
CA ARG A 257 -0.06 0.41 16.24
C ARG A 257 1.27 -0.32 16.04
N ASP A 258 2.19 -0.16 17.01
CA ASP A 258 3.49 -0.85 16.99
C ASP A 258 3.30 -2.38 17.07
N ALA A 259 2.34 -2.83 17.87
CA ALA A 259 2.01 -4.25 18.00
C ALA A 259 1.17 -4.81 16.83
N SER A 260 0.95 -4.03 15.76
CA SER A 260 0.15 -4.43 14.61
C SER A 260 -1.26 -4.87 15.02
N ILE A 261 -1.77 -5.98 14.49
CA ILE A 261 -3.12 -6.50 14.80
C ILE A 261 -3.19 -7.11 16.18
N ALA A 262 -2.08 -7.59 16.74
CA ALA A 262 -2.02 -8.09 18.12
C ALA A 262 -2.52 -7.06 19.16
N TYR A 263 -2.42 -5.75 18.86
CA TYR A 263 -2.94 -4.69 19.73
C TYR A 263 -4.43 -4.83 20.06
N TYR A 264 -5.23 -5.32 19.11
CA TYR A 264 -6.69 -5.35 19.25
C TYR A 264 -7.18 -6.53 20.09
N ASP A 265 -6.37 -7.56 20.29
CA ASP A 265 -6.68 -8.77 21.06
C ASP A 265 -8.12 -9.29 20.78
N SER A 266 -8.45 -9.41 19.49
CA SER A 266 -9.80 -9.73 19.04
C SER A 266 -9.78 -10.73 17.88
N SER A 267 -10.21 -11.95 18.14
CA SER A 267 -10.37 -12.98 17.11
C SER A 267 -11.31 -12.57 15.99
N THR A 268 -12.29 -11.70 16.26
CA THR A 268 -13.20 -11.16 15.22
C THR A 268 -12.45 -10.28 14.24
N VAL A 269 -11.58 -9.39 14.74
CA VAL A 269 -10.73 -8.52 13.91
C VAL A 269 -9.78 -9.39 13.08
N GLU A 270 -9.14 -10.37 13.69
CA GLU A 270 -8.23 -11.28 13.00
C GLU A 270 -8.92 -12.04 11.88
N ILE A 271 -10.13 -12.60 12.13
CA ILE A 271 -10.90 -13.31 11.09
C ILE A 271 -11.27 -12.39 9.92
N ILE A 272 -11.70 -11.16 10.19
CA ILE A 272 -12.02 -10.20 9.14
C ILE A 272 -10.77 -9.97 8.28
N ILE A 273 -9.64 -9.65 8.90
CA ILE A 273 -8.38 -9.39 8.19
C ILE A 273 -7.90 -10.62 7.41
N ILE A 274 -8.01 -11.84 7.98
CA ILE A 274 -7.72 -13.11 7.31
C ILE A 274 -8.50 -13.22 5.99
N VAL A 275 -9.81 -12.95 6.03
CA VAL A 275 -10.66 -13.03 4.83
C VAL A 275 -10.20 -12.03 3.77
N PHE A 276 -9.89 -10.79 4.15
CA PHE A 276 -9.48 -9.77 3.19
C PHE A 276 -8.04 -9.95 2.70
N MET A 277 -7.10 -10.41 3.53
CA MET A 277 -5.76 -10.84 3.07
C MET A 277 -5.86 -11.98 2.06
N PHE A 278 -6.72 -12.98 2.33
CA PHE A 278 -6.97 -14.06 1.38
C PHE A 278 -7.49 -13.53 0.04
N LEU A 279 -8.49 -12.65 0.05
CA LEU A 279 -9.05 -12.02 -1.14
C LEU A 279 -8.01 -11.16 -1.86
N ALA A 280 -7.19 -10.39 -1.13
CA ALA A 280 -6.14 -9.56 -1.71
C ALA A 280 -5.09 -10.38 -2.45
N GLY A 281 -4.78 -11.61 -1.99
CA GLY A 281 -3.88 -12.54 -2.66
C GLY A 281 -4.47 -13.24 -3.88
N VAL A 282 -5.78 -13.11 -4.14
CA VAL A 282 -6.43 -13.69 -5.33
C VAL A 282 -6.33 -12.72 -6.50
N ASN A 283 -6.01 -13.24 -7.69
CA ASN A 283 -6.01 -12.46 -8.92
C ASN A 283 -7.32 -11.68 -9.11
N PHE A 284 -7.24 -10.34 -9.16
CA PHE A 284 -8.42 -9.46 -9.27
C PHE A 284 -9.28 -9.74 -10.49
N THR A 285 -8.69 -10.21 -11.60
CA THR A 285 -9.43 -10.65 -12.79
C THR A 285 -10.31 -11.84 -12.47
N LEU A 286 -9.78 -12.78 -11.71
CA LEU A 286 -10.50 -13.97 -11.30
C LEU A 286 -11.64 -13.63 -10.34
N MET A 287 -11.41 -12.75 -9.38
CA MET A 287 -12.46 -12.23 -8.50
C MET A 287 -13.58 -11.52 -9.28
N TRP A 288 -13.23 -10.76 -10.31
CA TRP A 288 -14.23 -10.13 -11.18
C TRP A 288 -15.09 -11.17 -11.91
N LEU A 289 -14.49 -12.25 -12.43
CA LEU A 289 -15.24 -13.35 -13.09
C LEU A 289 -16.15 -14.08 -12.10
N MET A 290 -15.67 -14.32 -10.87
CA MET A 290 -16.49 -14.90 -9.79
C MET A 290 -17.68 -13.99 -9.45
N GLY A 291 -17.46 -12.69 -9.33
CA GLY A 291 -18.52 -11.70 -9.11
C GLY A 291 -19.53 -11.62 -10.26
N ALA A 292 -19.13 -11.94 -11.48
CA ALA A 292 -20.00 -12.08 -12.65
C ALA A 292 -20.71 -13.45 -12.72
N GLY A 293 -20.52 -14.35 -11.73
CA GLY A 293 -21.18 -15.66 -11.64
C GLY A 293 -20.40 -16.83 -12.25
N ASP A 294 -19.22 -16.61 -12.81
CA ASP A 294 -18.37 -17.69 -13.37
C ASP A 294 -17.39 -18.26 -12.33
N PHE A 295 -17.93 -18.95 -11.32
CA PHE A 295 -17.14 -19.65 -10.31
C PHE A 295 -16.31 -20.81 -10.88
N LYS A 296 -16.74 -21.36 -12.04
CA LYS A 296 -16.00 -22.45 -12.69
C LYS A 296 -14.63 -21.98 -13.21
N ALA A 297 -14.52 -20.71 -13.60
CA ALA A 297 -13.26 -20.13 -14.02
C ALA A 297 -12.24 -20.18 -12.88
N ALA A 298 -12.63 -19.84 -11.63
CA ALA A 298 -11.76 -19.89 -10.47
C ALA A 298 -11.29 -21.33 -10.13
N ILE A 299 -12.22 -22.28 -10.11
CA ILE A 299 -11.89 -23.68 -9.76
C ILE A 299 -10.95 -24.32 -10.78
N LYS A 300 -10.98 -23.89 -12.04
CA LYS A 300 -10.15 -24.41 -13.12
C LYS A 300 -8.83 -23.65 -13.26
N ASP A 301 -8.68 -22.51 -12.62
CA ASP A 301 -7.48 -21.71 -12.69
C ASP A 301 -6.34 -22.37 -11.91
N GLU A 302 -5.20 -22.56 -12.57
CA GLU A 302 -4.04 -23.25 -11.99
C GLU A 302 -3.37 -22.40 -10.89
N GLU A 303 -3.32 -21.08 -11.07
CA GLU A 303 -2.76 -20.14 -10.10
C GLU A 303 -3.56 -20.19 -8.81
N PHE A 304 -4.89 -20.06 -8.89
CA PHE A 304 -5.78 -20.13 -7.73
C PHE A 304 -5.71 -21.48 -7.00
N ARG A 305 -5.66 -22.59 -7.75
CA ARG A 305 -5.53 -23.93 -7.15
C ARG A 305 -4.19 -24.10 -6.42
N THR A 306 -3.12 -23.62 -7.03
CA THR A 306 -1.78 -23.66 -6.41
C THR A 306 -1.74 -22.83 -5.15
N TYR A 307 -2.33 -21.62 -5.19
CA TYR A 307 -2.50 -20.73 -4.05
C TYR A 307 -3.21 -21.45 -2.89
N LEU A 308 -4.36 -22.09 -3.14
CA LEU A 308 -5.10 -22.83 -2.13
C LEU A 308 -4.30 -24.01 -1.56
N ILE A 309 -3.58 -24.74 -2.40
CA ILE A 309 -2.80 -25.92 -1.99
C ILE A 309 -1.67 -25.50 -1.06
N TYR A 310 -0.84 -24.52 -1.45
CA TYR A 310 0.30 -24.17 -0.60
C TYR A 310 -0.12 -23.53 0.73
N ILE A 311 -1.17 -22.68 0.74
CA ILE A 311 -1.75 -22.16 1.98
C ILE A 311 -2.25 -23.30 2.87
N SER A 312 -3.06 -24.22 2.32
CA SER A 312 -3.63 -25.33 3.09
C SER A 312 -2.54 -26.23 3.70
N VAL A 313 -1.52 -26.55 2.92
CA VAL A 313 -0.38 -27.35 3.39
C VAL A 313 0.38 -26.65 4.51
N ALA A 314 0.69 -25.38 4.32
CA ALA A 314 1.38 -24.59 5.33
C ALA A 314 0.57 -24.47 6.64
N VAL A 315 -0.75 -24.19 6.53
CA VAL A 315 -1.65 -24.13 7.67
C VAL A 315 -1.66 -25.45 8.44
N VAL A 316 -1.81 -26.59 7.78
CA VAL A 316 -1.85 -27.88 8.43
C VAL A 316 -0.53 -28.18 9.16
N LEU A 317 0.61 -27.98 8.49
CA LEU A 317 1.93 -28.29 9.07
C LEU A 317 2.27 -27.37 10.27
N ILE A 318 2.01 -26.09 10.18
CA ILE A 318 2.28 -25.14 11.27
C ILE A 318 1.32 -25.39 12.43
N THR A 319 0.02 -25.60 12.17
CA THR A 319 -0.97 -25.91 13.22
C THR A 319 -0.57 -27.16 13.99
N ILE A 320 -0.19 -28.24 13.31
CA ILE A 320 0.32 -29.47 13.97
C ILE A 320 1.53 -29.13 14.85
N SER A 321 2.48 -28.36 14.33
CA SER A 321 3.68 -27.94 15.05
C SER A 321 3.36 -27.17 16.34
N LEU A 322 2.36 -26.26 16.31
CA LEU A 322 1.92 -25.47 17.47
C LEU A 322 1.17 -26.35 18.50
N VAL A 323 0.31 -27.24 18.06
CA VAL A 323 -0.42 -28.14 18.93
C VAL A 323 0.53 -29.11 19.69
N LEU A 324 1.58 -29.57 19.00
CA LEU A 324 2.59 -30.45 19.64
C LEU A 324 3.38 -29.78 20.77
N VAL A 325 3.48 -28.44 20.77
CA VAL A 325 4.10 -27.67 21.88
C VAL A 325 3.08 -27.15 22.89
N GLY A 326 1.81 -27.59 22.79
CA GLY A 326 0.79 -27.35 23.80
C GLY A 326 -0.12 -26.16 23.55
N VAL A 327 -0.09 -25.54 22.39
CA VAL A 327 -1.04 -24.48 22.01
C VAL A 327 -2.42 -25.11 21.75
N ALA A 328 -3.48 -24.52 22.30
CA ALA A 328 -4.84 -25.00 22.09
C ALA A 328 -5.20 -24.99 20.58
N LEU A 329 -5.86 -26.05 20.09
CA LEU A 329 -6.12 -26.22 18.65
C LEU A 329 -6.82 -25.02 18.01
N GLY A 330 -7.82 -24.43 18.67
CA GLY A 330 -8.53 -23.26 18.12
C GLY A 330 -7.62 -22.05 17.91
N GLN A 331 -6.77 -21.75 18.91
CA GLN A 331 -5.80 -20.68 18.83
C GLN A 331 -4.71 -21.00 17.79
N ALA A 332 -4.20 -22.22 17.79
CA ALA A 332 -3.20 -22.66 16.82
C ALA A 332 -3.68 -22.51 15.37
N VAL A 333 -4.95 -22.82 15.08
CA VAL A 333 -5.54 -22.65 13.75
C VAL A 333 -5.67 -21.17 13.40
N LEU A 334 -6.15 -20.32 14.31
CA LEU A 334 -6.33 -18.88 14.08
C LEU A 334 -4.99 -18.20 13.81
N ASP A 335 -4.03 -18.39 14.71
CA ASP A 335 -2.69 -17.80 14.59
C ASP A 335 -1.98 -18.26 13.33
N THR A 336 -2.11 -19.55 12.99
CA THR A 336 -1.51 -20.11 11.77
C THR A 336 -2.13 -19.53 10.51
N LEU A 337 -3.48 -19.50 10.42
CA LEU A 337 -4.18 -18.92 9.27
C LEU A 337 -3.79 -17.46 9.06
N PHE A 338 -3.74 -16.69 10.16
CA PHE A 338 -3.37 -15.30 10.11
C PHE A 338 -1.96 -15.12 9.55
N HIS A 339 -0.96 -15.80 10.12
CA HIS A 339 0.44 -15.59 9.71
C HIS A 339 0.78 -16.22 8.36
N VAL A 340 0.18 -17.37 8.01
CA VAL A 340 0.34 -17.97 6.68
C VAL A 340 -0.19 -17.05 5.59
N LEU A 341 -1.36 -16.44 5.79
CA LEU A 341 -1.91 -15.48 4.85
C LEU A 341 -1.13 -14.18 4.87
N SER A 342 -0.82 -13.64 6.05
CA SER A 342 -0.05 -12.41 6.19
C SER A 342 1.29 -12.45 5.45
N ILE A 343 2.03 -13.54 5.60
CA ILE A 343 3.33 -13.74 4.95
C ILE A 343 3.17 -14.20 3.51
N GLY A 344 2.25 -15.14 3.24
CA GLY A 344 2.03 -15.71 1.91
C GLY A 344 1.44 -14.72 0.91
N THR A 345 0.77 -13.66 1.35
CA THR A 345 0.30 -12.55 0.51
C THR A 345 1.20 -11.32 0.59
N SER A 346 2.34 -11.42 1.26
CA SER A 346 3.27 -10.31 1.53
C SER A 346 2.66 -9.15 2.32
N THR A 347 1.52 -9.33 3.00
CA THR A 347 0.88 -8.26 3.79
C THR A 347 1.73 -7.85 5.00
N GLY A 348 2.25 -8.82 5.77
CA GLY A 348 3.20 -8.54 6.85
C GLY A 348 2.58 -8.11 8.19
N TYR A 349 1.27 -8.24 8.40
CA TYR A 349 0.67 -8.04 9.72
C TYR A 349 1.08 -9.14 10.71
N ALA A 350 1.08 -8.81 12.01
CA ALA A 350 1.31 -9.75 13.10
C ALA A 350 0.15 -9.71 14.11
N SER A 351 -0.37 -10.89 14.48
CA SER A 351 -1.35 -11.07 15.57
C SER A 351 -0.76 -11.81 16.76
N ALA A 352 0.39 -12.48 16.58
CA ALA A 352 1.13 -13.18 17.64
C ALA A 352 2.64 -13.08 17.39
N ASP A 353 3.44 -13.38 18.44
CA ASP A 353 4.90 -13.46 18.32
C ASP A 353 5.33 -14.79 17.68
N TYR A 354 5.35 -14.82 16.35
CA TYR A 354 5.79 -16.01 15.59
C TYR A 354 7.30 -16.28 15.71
N ALA A 355 8.09 -15.34 16.24
CA ALA A 355 9.52 -15.58 16.48
C ALA A 355 9.74 -16.61 17.60
N SER A 356 8.78 -16.74 18.52
CA SER A 356 8.76 -17.73 19.59
C SER A 356 8.30 -19.12 19.14
N TRP A 357 7.77 -19.28 17.92
CA TRP A 357 7.22 -20.54 17.42
C TRP A 357 8.28 -21.61 17.16
N PRO A 358 7.88 -22.90 17.11
CA PRO A 358 8.80 -23.99 16.79
C PRO A 358 9.58 -23.76 15.50
N GLY A 359 10.81 -24.28 15.44
CA GLY A 359 11.71 -24.11 14.28
C GLY A 359 11.08 -24.51 12.94
N VAL A 360 10.29 -25.59 12.93
CA VAL A 360 9.57 -26.06 11.72
C VAL A 360 8.58 -25.01 11.24
N ALA A 361 7.79 -24.42 12.13
CA ALA A 361 6.84 -23.35 11.80
C ALA A 361 7.55 -22.14 11.19
N ARG A 362 8.65 -21.69 11.81
CA ARG A 362 9.45 -20.54 11.32
C ARG A 362 10.09 -20.82 9.96
N ILE A 363 10.57 -22.03 9.70
CA ILE A 363 11.12 -22.41 8.38
C ILE A 363 10.03 -22.36 7.31
N ILE A 364 8.82 -22.86 7.60
CA ILE A 364 7.70 -22.81 6.66
C ILE A 364 7.32 -21.37 6.35
N LEU A 365 7.21 -20.50 7.39
CA LEU A 365 6.93 -19.08 7.19
C LEU A 365 8.03 -18.39 6.33
N PHE A 366 9.31 -18.73 6.57
CA PHE A 366 10.42 -18.23 5.75
C PHE A 366 10.31 -18.66 4.29
N LEU A 367 9.94 -19.93 4.03
CA LEU A 367 9.72 -20.42 2.67
C LEU A 367 8.54 -19.71 2.00
N LEU A 368 7.46 -19.39 2.74
CA LEU A 368 6.34 -18.62 2.23
C LEU A 368 6.74 -17.21 1.81
N MET A 369 7.70 -16.56 2.50
CA MET A 369 8.24 -15.25 2.06
C MET A 369 8.92 -15.30 0.69
N ILE A 370 9.43 -16.46 0.28
CA ILE A 370 10.10 -16.64 -1.02
C ILE A 370 9.08 -16.98 -2.11
N ILE A 371 8.03 -17.73 -1.76
CA ILE A 371 7.00 -18.21 -2.69
C ILE A 371 5.88 -17.19 -2.86
N GLY A 372 5.53 -16.49 -1.78
CA GLY A 372 4.51 -15.46 -1.77
C GLY A 372 4.97 -14.21 -2.53
N ALA A 373 4.08 -13.66 -3.32
CA ALA A 373 4.31 -12.41 -4.03
C ALA A 373 3.08 -11.51 -3.94
#